data_7b4b25c48ba151828f11e6a9f17ebe40
#
_entry.id   7b4b25c48ba151828f11e6a9f17ebe40
#
_cell.length_a   1.000
_cell.length_b   1.000
_cell.length_c   1.000
_cell.angle_alpha   90.00
_cell.angle_beta   90.00
_cell.angle_gamma   90.00
#
_symmetry.space_group_name_H-M   'P 1'
#
loop_
_entity.id
_entity.type
_entity.pdbx_description
1 polymer ?
#
loop_
_entity_poly.entity_id
_entity_poly.type
_entity_poly.pdbx_seq_one_letter_code
_entity_poly.pdbx_strand_id
1 'polypeptide(L)'
;VTQAKRKDAVPKAWVLAVSRKARVDADWLEFGQAARRGGESAAEGGAFASVPKVRARLSAGGGSFETEGEVEALYPFRREWLRRKGNPANMVLMDVVGNSMEPEIRHGDMVLIDQAQTAIVAHGIYAVGVEDTVLVKRVEKRPGELVLLSDNRDYAPIVLSGDALDALRVIGRVLWIGREV
;
A
#
# COMPACT_ATOMS: atom_id res chain seq x y z
N VAL A 1 -26.37 19.79 49.38
CA VAL A 1 -27.04 18.93 48.37
C VAL A 1 -27.23 19.68 47.03
N THR A 2 -26.28 20.55 46.58
CA THR A 2 -26.53 21.36 45.37
C THR A 2 -25.35 21.43 44.40
N GLN A 3 -24.54 20.39 44.29
CA GLN A 3 -23.44 20.36 43.30
C GLN A 3 -23.38 19.11 42.39
N ALA A 4 -24.35 18.22 42.46
CA ALA A 4 -24.33 16.99 41.65
C ALA A 4 -25.10 17.07 40.30
N LYS A 5 -25.61 18.26 39.91
CA LYS A 5 -26.44 18.41 38.71
C LYS A 5 -25.79 19.16 37.53
N ARG A 6 -24.46 19.26 37.49
CA ARG A 6 -23.75 19.87 36.35
C ARG A 6 -22.46 19.14 36.04
N LYS A 7 -22.52 17.91 35.57
CA LYS A 7 -21.45 17.30 34.75
C LYS A 7 -21.95 15.99 34.19
N ASP A 8 -22.42 16.01 32.98
CA ASP A 8 -22.60 14.80 32.14
C ASP A 8 -21.24 14.19 31.68
N ALA A 9 -20.15 14.57 32.35
CA ALA A 9 -18.82 14.05 32.06
C ALA A 9 -18.37 13.09 33.17
N VAL A 10 -18.10 11.84 32.79
CA VAL A 10 -17.50 10.83 33.67
C VAL A 10 -16.14 11.31 34.15
N PRO A 11 -15.83 11.25 35.46
CA PRO A 11 -14.50 11.66 35.95
C PRO A 11 -13.38 10.90 35.26
N LYS A 12 -12.33 11.60 34.80
CA LYS A 12 -11.19 10.98 34.08
C LYS A 12 -10.55 9.81 34.81
N ALA A 13 -10.51 9.87 36.14
CA ALA A 13 -10.01 8.77 36.95
C ALA A 13 -10.81 7.47 36.77
N TRP A 14 -12.12 7.57 36.54
CA TRP A 14 -12.99 6.41 36.31
C TRP A 14 -12.82 5.88 34.89
N VAL A 15 -12.68 6.75 33.91
CA VAL A 15 -12.39 6.37 32.52
C VAL A 15 -11.10 5.55 32.46
N LEU A 16 -10.03 6.04 33.13
CA LEU A 16 -8.75 5.33 33.18
C LEU A 16 -8.82 4.00 33.94
N ALA A 17 -9.59 3.93 35.04
CA ALA A 17 -9.77 2.69 35.79
C ALA A 17 -10.51 1.64 34.99
N VAL A 18 -11.60 2.02 34.29
CA VAL A 18 -12.38 1.12 33.43
C VAL A 18 -11.57 0.72 32.20
N SER A 19 -10.86 1.65 31.55
CA SER A 19 -9.98 1.40 30.42
C SER A 19 -8.95 0.31 30.74
N ARG A 20 -8.26 0.42 31.89
CA ARG A 20 -7.28 -0.59 32.33
C ARG A 20 -7.90 -1.94 32.63
N LYS A 21 -9.05 -1.96 33.33
CA LYS A 21 -9.72 -3.21 33.75
C LYS A 21 -10.37 -3.94 32.59
N ALA A 22 -11.00 -3.20 31.67
CA ALA A 22 -11.74 -3.75 30.53
C ALA A 22 -10.86 -3.86 29.26
N ARG A 23 -9.63 -3.35 29.27
CA ARG A 23 -8.73 -3.25 28.10
C ARG A 23 -9.37 -2.52 26.91
N VAL A 24 -10.13 -1.48 27.19
CA VAL A 24 -10.81 -0.63 26.22
C VAL A 24 -10.11 0.72 26.19
N ASP A 25 -10.03 1.31 24.99
CA ASP A 25 -9.40 2.64 24.81
C ASP A 25 -10.11 3.71 25.64
N ALA A 26 -9.33 4.56 26.34
CA ALA A 26 -9.86 5.59 27.22
C ALA A 26 -10.60 6.70 26.46
N ASP A 27 -10.12 7.04 25.26
CA ASP A 27 -10.72 8.08 24.42
C ASP A 27 -12.05 7.57 23.83
N TRP A 28 -12.15 6.26 23.54
CA TRP A 28 -13.42 5.65 23.16
C TRP A 28 -14.46 5.72 24.29
N LEU A 29 -14.04 5.49 25.54
CA LEU A 29 -14.91 5.57 26.69
C LEU A 29 -15.36 7.02 27.00
N GLU A 30 -14.52 8.01 26.73
CA GLU A 30 -14.79 9.42 27.02
C GLU A 30 -15.59 10.11 25.91
N PHE A 31 -15.30 9.79 24.64
CA PHE A 31 -15.83 10.52 23.47
C PHE A 31 -16.69 9.68 22.53
N GLY A 32 -16.82 8.38 22.76
CA GLY A 32 -17.57 7.48 21.88
C GLY A 32 -16.94 7.26 20.49
N GLN A 33 -15.72 7.77 20.28
CA GLN A 33 -14.95 7.63 19.04
C GLN A 33 -13.55 7.14 19.40
N ALA A 34 -13.08 6.11 18.70
CA ALA A 34 -11.67 5.80 18.72
C ALA A 34 -10.92 7.05 18.25
N ALA A 35 -9.97 7.54 19.04
CA ALA A 35 -9.17 8.68 18.64
C ALA A 35 -8.52 8.37 17.30
N ARG A 36 -8.87 9.12 16.26
CA ARG A 36 -8.11 9.17 15.02
C ARG A 36 -6.78 9.85 15.32
N ARG A 37 -5.86 9.12 15.93
CA ARG A 37 -4.46 9.53 15.96
C ARG A 37 -3.97 9.40 14.54
N GLY A 38 -3.62 10.53 13.94
CA GLY A 38 -2.93 10.54 12.67
C GLY A 38 -1.69 9.64 12.77
N GLY A 39 -1.59 8.67 11.90
CA GLY A 39 -0.33 8.05 11.52
C GLY A 39 0.29 6.99 12.40
N GLU A 40 -0.32 6.51 13.52
CA GLU A 40 0.26 5.39 14.27
C GLU A 40 -0.79 4.33 14.63
N SER A 41 -0.71 3.26 13.92
CA SER A 41 -1.01 1.85 14.20
C SER A 41 -1.70 1.55 15.54
N ALA A 42 -3.02 1.47 15.51
CA ALA A 42 -3.73 0.55 16.40
C ALA A 42 -3.47 -0.87 15.91
N ALA A 43 -2.59 -1.60 16.60
CA ALA A 43 -2.40 -3.05 16.58
C ALA A 43 -1.03 -3.56 16.14
N GLU A 44 0.02 -3.24 16.87
CA GLU A 44 1.24 -4.08 16.81
C GLU A 44 1.02 -5.51 17.35
N GLY A 45 -0.18 -5.83 17.84
CA GLY A 45 -0.58 -7.17 18.29
C GLY A 45 -1.72 -7.81 17.51
N GLY A 46 -2.34 -7.15 16.53
CA GLY A 46 -3.48 -7.68 15.78
C GLY A 46 -3.09 -8.74 14.74
N ALA A 47 -3.96 -9.75 14.53
CA ALA A 47 -3.79 -10.79 13.52
C ALA A 47 -3.79 -10.22 12.09
N PHE A 48 -4.30 -9.01 11.88
CA PHE A 48 -4.42 -8.33 10.59
C PHE A 48 -3.62 -7.03 10.55
N ALA A 49 -3.19 -6.64 9.36
CA ALA A 49 -2.65 -5.34 9.04
C ALA A 49 -3.42 -4.78 7.84
N SER A 50 -3.73 -3.48 7.88
CA SER A 50 -4.40 -2.79 6.77
C SER A 50 -3.38 -2.33 5.75
N VAL A 51 -3.60 -2.67 4.48
CA VAL A 51 -2.81 -2.21 3.35
C VAL A 51 -3.62 -1.17 2.59
N PRO A 52 -3.08 0.04 2.35
CA PRO A 52 -3.78 1.08 1.62
C PRO A 52 -3.88 0.74 0.13
N LYS A 53 -5.06 0.95 -0.44
CA LYS A 53 -5.27 0.98 -1.89
C LYS A 53 -5.12 2.41 -2.37
N VAL A 54 -4.28 2.63 -3.37
CA VAL A 54 -3.94 3.94 -3.92
C VAL A 54 -4.19 3.99 -5.42
N ARG A 55 -4.45 5.17 -5.95
CA ARG A 55 -4.46 5.38 -7.41
C ARG A 55 -3.05 5.42 -7.95
N ALA A 56 -2.84 4.78 -9.10
CA ALA A 56 -1.59 4.87 -9.83
C ALA A 56 -1.40 6.28 -10.40
N ARG A 57 -0.58 7.11 -9.75
CA ARG A 57 -0.15 8.43 -10.25
C ARG A 57 1.34 8.62 -9.95
N LEU A 58 2.04 9.24 -10.89
CA LEU A 58 3.40 9.70 -10.68
C LEU A 58 3.35 11.20 -10.36
N SER A 59 4.01 11.60 -9.28
CA SER A 59 4.18 13.03 -8.97
C SER A 59 5.30 13.61 -9.83
N ALA A 60 5.02 14.69 -10.52
CA ALA A 60 6.01 15.48 -11.23
C ALA A 60 6.92 16.20 -10.19
N GLY A 61 8.03 15.60 -9.81
CA GLY A 61 9.04 16.38 -9.08
C GLY A 61 9.72 15.78 -7.87
N GLY A 62 9.77 14.49 -7.66
CA GLY A 62 10.57 14.04 -6.53
C GLY A 62 10.45 12.60 -6.11
N GLY A 63 10.85 11.69 -6.91
CA GLY A 63 11.39 10.39 -6.48
C GLY A 63 10.52 9.44 -5.65
N SER A 64 9.48 9.85 -5.02
CA SER A 64 8.58 8.99 -4.28
C SER A 64 7.23 8.86 -4.98
N PHE A 65 6.72 7.66 -5.01
CA PHE A 65 5.30 7.43 -5.14
C PHE A 65 4.70 8.16 -3.94
N GLU A 66 4.17 9.35 -4.15
CA GLU A 66 3.46 10.01 -3.08
C GLU A 66 2.24 9.14 -2.77
N THR A 67 2.35 8.36 -1.72
CA THR A 67 1.23 7.77 -0.99
C THR A 67 0.33 8.85 -0.37
N GLU A 68 0.64 10.11 -0.60
CA GLU A 68 -0.24 11.27 -0.41
C GLU A 68 -1.32 11.38 -1.48
N GLY A 69 -1.27 10.55 -2.55
CA GLY A 69 -2.42 10.27 -3.39
C GLY A 69 -3.53 9.66 -2.52
N GLU A 70 -4.75 10.15 -2.66
CA GLU A 70 -5.95 9.72 -1.93
C GLU A 70 -5.95 8.21 -1.71
N VAL A 71 -5.82 7.78 -0.44
CA VAL A 71 -6.06 6.39 -0.05
C VAL A 71 -7.54 6.12 -0.30
N GLU A 72 -7.85 5.32 -1.31
CA GLU A 72 -9.23 5.00 -1.69
C GLU A 72 -9.89 4.06 -0.68
N ALA A 73 -9.13 3.09 -0.18
CA ALA A 73 -9.61 2.07 0.73
C ALA A 73 -8.46 1.44 1.54
N LEU A 74 -8.83 0.75 2.63
CA LEU A 74 -7.91 -0.05 3.42
C LEU A 74 -8.35 -1.51 3.37
N TYR A 75 -7.44 -2.40 2.98
CA TYR A 75 -7.71 -3.83 2.87
C TYR A 75 -7.00 -4.61 3.97
N PRO A 76 -7.73 -5.41 4.78
CA PRO A 76 -7.13 -6.20 5.83
C PRO A 76 -6.48 -7.47 5.26
N PHE A 77 -5.21 -7.67 5.56
CA PHE A 77 -4.48 -8.90 5.29
C PHE A 77 -3.98 -9.52 6.59
N ARG A 78 -3.80 -10.84 6.63
CA ARG A 78 -3.12 -11.46 7.76
C ARG A 78 -1.70 -10.93 7.88
N ARG A 79 -1.38 -10.32 9.02
CA ARG A 79 -0.07 -9.71 9.30
C ARG A 79 1.09 -10.68 9.11
N GLU A 80 0.94 -11.90 9.58
CA GLU A 80 1.94 -12.95 9.42
C GLU A 80 2.20 -13.29 7.93
N TRP A 81 1.14 -13.29 7.10
CA TRP A 81 1.27 -13.54 5.68
C TRP A 81 2.03 -12.40 4.98
N LEU A 82 1.73 -11.13 5.29
CA LEU A 82 2.47 -9.98 4.76
C LEU A 82 3.93 -10.00 5.19
N ARG A 83 4.21 -10.28 6.47
CA ARG A 83 5.58 -10.32 7.01
C ARG A 83 6.47 -11.37 6.34
N ARG A 84 5.91 -12.46 5.84
CA ARG A 84 6.68 -13.43 5.03
C ARG A 84 7.05 -12.91 3.65
N LYS A 85 6.39 -11.86 3.16
CA LYS A 85 6.65 -11.25 1.85
C LYS A 85 7.52 -9.99 1.95
N GLY A 86 7.42 -9.25 3.05
CA GLY A 86 8.14 -8.01 3.28
C GLY A 86 7.61 -7.24 4.49
N ASN A 87 7.94 -5.97 4.58
CA ASN A 87 7.40 -5.09 5.62
C ASN A 87 6.04 -4.53 5.20
N PRO A 88 4.94 -4.83 5.94
CA PRO A 88 3.61 -4.32 5.61
C PRO A 88 3.50 -2.80 5.50
N ALA A 89 4.36 -2.05 6.21
CA ALA A 89 4.37 -0.58 6.15
C ALA A 89 4.78 -0.02 4.77
N ASN A 90 5.47 -0.82 3.95
CA ASN A 90 5.91 -0.44 2.61
C ASN A 90 4.99 -1.00 1.51
N MET A 91 3.87 -1.59 1.88
CA MET A 91 2.98 -2.26 0.92
C MET A 91 1.79 -1.38 0.56
N VAL A 92 1.45 -1.39 -0.72
CA VAL A 92 0.26 -0.72 -1.27
C VAL A 92 -0.49 -1.65 -2.22
N LEU A 93 -1.78 -1.40 -2.40
CA LEU A 93 -2.60 -2.02 -3.41
C LEU A 93 -2.89 -1.02 -4.53
N MET A 94 -2.98 -1.52 -5.75
CA MET A 94 -3.29 -0.74 -6.94
C MET A 94 -4.13 -1.56 -7.90
N ASP A 95 -5.13 -0.94 -8.54
CA ASP A 95 -5.87 -1.55 -9.64
C ASP A 95 -5.04 -1.54 -10.92
N VAL A 96 -5.19 -2.60 -11.70
CA VAL A 96 -4.53 -2.75 -13.00
C VAL A 96 -5.48 -2.32 -14.11
N VAL A 97 -4.99 -1.45 -14.99
CA VAL A 97 -5.70 -0.99 -16.18
C VAL A 97 -4.97 -1.48 -17.42
N GLY A 98 -5.72 -2.03 -18.37
CA GLY A 98 -5.17 -2.58 -19.61
C GLY A 98 -4.92 -4.09 -19.53
N ASN A 99 -4.48 -4.65 -20.65
CA ASN A 99 -4.36 -6.09 -20.86
C ASN A 99 -2.92 -6.55 -21.22
N SER A 100 -1.94 -5.66 -21.05
CA SER A 100 -0.56 -5.94 -21.45
C SER A 100 0.11 -7.08 -20.66
N MET A 101 -0.42 -7.41 -19.49
CA MET A 101 0.10 -8.49 -18.63
C MET A 101 -0.79 -9.73 -18.62
N GLU A 102 -1.75 -9.82 -19.55
CA GLU A 102 -2.53 -11.03 -19.74
C GLU A 102 -1.67 -12.18 -20.29
N PRO A 103 -1.96 -13.41 -19.89
CA PRO A 103 -3.09 -13.87 -19.06
C PRO A 103 -2.86 -13.78 -17.55
N GLU A 104 -1.63 -13.48 -17.11
CA GLU A 104 -1.25 -13.50 -15.68
C GLU A 104 -2.02 -12.43 -14.88
N ILE A 105 -1.95 -11.17 -15.32
CA ILE A 105 -2.65 -10.04 -14.71
C ILE A 105 -3.59 -9.43 -15.76
N ARG A 106 -4.87 -9.27 -15.38
CA ARG A 106 -5.92 -8.78 -16.29
C ARG A 106 -6.37 -7.38 -15.90
N HIS A 107 -7.04 -6.73 -16.82
CA HIS A 107 -7.76 -5.50 -16.53
C HIS A 107 -8.73 -5.70 -15.37
N GLY A 108 -8.70 -4.79 -14.38
CA GLY A 108 -9.53 -4.86 -13.17
C GLY A 108 -8.96 -5.70 -12.04
N ASP A 109 -7.85 -6.43 -12.25
CA ASP A 109 -7.14 -7.08 -11.16
C ASP A 109 -6.55 -6.04 -10.22
N MET A 110 -6.40 -6.41 -8.96
CA MET A 110 -5.71 -5.64 -7.93
C MET A 110 -4.36 -6.28 -7.62
N VAL A 111 -3.30 -5.50 -7.58
CA VAL A 111 -1.95 -5.98 -7.25
C VAL A 111 -1.44 -5.43 -5.93
N LEU A 112 -0.79 -6.30 -5.13
CA LEU A 112 -0.05 -5.91 -3.93
C LEU A 112 1.40 -5.63 -4.32
N ILE A 113 1.87 -4.43 -4.01
CA ILE A 113 3.21 -3.95 -4.36
C ILE A 113 3.97 -3.67 -3.06
N ASP A 114 5.22 -4.18 -2.96
CA ASP A 114 6.16 -3.77 -1.92
C ASP A 114 7.12 -2.73 -2.48
N GLN A 115 6.97 -1.49 -2.03
CA GLN A 115 7.75 -0.34 -2.47
C GLN A 115 9.20 -0.36 -1.98
N ALA A 116 9.53 -1.18 -0.98
CA ALA A 116 10.91 -1.40 -0.54
C ALA A 116 11.70 -2.36 -1.45
N GLN A 117 11.00 -3.17 -2.26
CA GLN A 117 11.62 -4.13 -3.17
C GLN A 117 11.79 -3.54 -4.58
N THR A 118 12.79 -2.68 -4.74
CA THR A 118 13.11 -2.02 -6.02
C THR A 118 14.25 -2.70 -6.77
N ALA A 119 15.00 -3.60 -6.13
CA ALA A 119 16.06 -4.36 -6.79
C ALA A 119 15.45 -5.36 -7.79
N ILE A 120 15.89 -5.28 -9.05
CA ILE A 120 15.39 -6.14 -10.12
C ILE A 120 15.92 -7.56 -9.93
N VAL A 121 15.02 -8.52 -9.79
CA VAL A 121 15.30 -9.96 -9.82
C VAL A 121 14.72 -10.58 -11.08
N ALA A 122 15.36 -11.62 -11.58
CA ALA A 122 14.95 -12.31 -12.81
C ALA A 122 13.46 -12.74 -12.72
N HIS A 123 12.74 -12.52 -13.81
CA HIS A 123 11.31 -12.86 -13.96
C HIS A 123 10.34 -12.17 -12.97
N GLY A 124 10.82 -11.19 -12.18
CA GLY A 124 9.97 -10.40 -11.28
C GLY A 124 9.01 -9.50 -12.05
N ILE A 125 7.80 -9.31 -11.53
CA ILE A 125 6.85 -8.31 -12.00
C ILE A 125 6.98 -7.08 -11.10
N TYR A 126 7.03 -5.91 -11.70
CA TYR A 126 7.22 -4.64 -11.01
C TYR A 126 6.20 -3.60 -11.48
N ALA A 127 5.78 -2.76 -10.56
CA ALA A 127 5.23 -1.47 -10.92
C ALA A 127 6.40 -0.53 -11.23
N VAL A 128 6.38 0.08 -12.40
CA VAL A 128 7.41 1.01 -12.88
C VAL A 128 6.77 2.29 -13.37
N GLY A 129 7.47 3.40 -13.14
CA GLY A 129 7.11 4.71 -13.66
C GLY A 129 7.93 5.02 -14.90
N VAL A 130 7.25 5.32 -15.98
CA VAL A 130 7.85 5.81 -17.23
C VAL A 130 7.14 7.11 -17.58
N GLU A 131 7.87 8.21 -17.63
CA GLU A 131 7.29 9.55 -17.74
C GLU A 131 6.20 9.76 -16.67
N ASP A 132 4.96 10.05 -17.04
CA ASP A 132 3.84 10.27 -16.12
C ASP A 132 2.93 9.03 -15.96
N THR A 133 3.36 7.87 -16.49
CA THR A 133 2.54 6.66 -16.52
C THR A 133 3.12 5.58 -15.59
N VAL A 134 2.24 4.96 -14.81
CA VAL A 134 2.58 3.75 -14.05
C VAL A 134 2.24 2.52 -14.88
N LEU A 135 3.23 1.67 -15.10
CA LEU A 135 3.10 0.42 -15.82
C LEU A 135 3.38 -0.78 -14.90
N VAL A 136 2.68 -1.88 -15.11
CA VAL A 136 3.02 -3.17 -14.53
C VAL A 136 3.68 -4.01 -15.61
N LYS A 137 4.93 -4.45 -15.39
CA LYS A 137 5.73 -5.18 -16.39
C LYS A 137 6.66 -6.20 -15.71
N ARG A 138 7.07 -7.20 -16.46
CA ARG A 138 8.28 -7.95 -16.11
C ARG A 138 9.48 -7.10 -16.45
N VAL A 139 10.44 -7.07 -15.55
CA VAL A 139 11.67 -6.28 -15.77
C VAL A 139 12.85 -7.23 -15.89
N GLU A 140 13.56 -7.12 -16.99
CA GLU A 140 14.79 -7.86 -17.26
C GLU A 140 15.97 -6.88 -17.31
N LYS A 141 17.01 -7.19 -16.53
CA LYS A 141 18.24 -6.40 -16.53
C LYS A 141 19.23 -7.00 -17.50
N ARG A 142 19.72 -6.17 -18.44
CA ARG A 142 20.80 -6.47 -19.38
C ARG A 142 21.97 -5.50 -19.20
N PRO A 143 23.17 -5.81 -19.68
CA PRO A 143 24.28 -4.88 -19.61
C PRO A 143 23.95 -3.54 -20.30
N GLY A 144 23.89 -2.44 -19.52
CA GLY A 144 23.56 -1.12 -20.03
C GLY A 144 22.09 -0.86 -20.37
N GLU A 145 21.18 -1.83 -20.12
CA GLU A 145 19.78 -1.74 -20.51
C GLU A 145 18.84 -2.32 -19.44
N LEU A 146 17.62 -1.82 -19.41
CA LEU A 146 16.48 -2.50 -18.82
C LEU A 146 15.42 -2.77 -19.89
N VAL A 147 14.86 -3.97 -19.86
CA VAL A 147 13.81 -4.37 -20.80
C VAL A 147 12.52 -4.58 -20.01
N LEU A 148 11.48 -3.85 -20.38
CA LEU A 148 10.14 -4.00 -19.84
C LEU A 148 9.37 -4.94 -20.75
N LEU A 149 9.01 -6.11 -20.23
CA LEU A 149 8.33 -7.18 -20.96
C LEU A 149 6.85 -7.24 -20.55
N SER A 150 6.00 -7.37 -21.52
CA SER A 150 4.59 -7.71 -21.36
C SER A 150 4.41 -9.23 -21.42
N ASP A 151 3.50 -9.78 -20.59
CA ASP A 151 3.12 -11.19 -20.72
C ASP A 151 2.23 -11.42 -21.94
N ASN A 152 1.47 -10.40 -22.34
CA ASN A 152 0.71 -10.40 -23.58
C ASN A 152 1.64 -10.17 -24.80
N ARG A 153 1.69 -11.15 -25.68
CA ARG A 153 2.57 -11.15 -26.87
C ARG A 153 2.22 -10.11 -27.93
N ASP A 154 1.03 -9.50 -27.85
CA ASP A 154 0.63 -8.40 -28.74
C ASP A 154 1.37 -7.09 -28.44
N TYR A 155 2.09 -7.05 -27.31
CA TYR A 155 2.87 -5.89 -26.88
C TYR A 155 4.35 -6.14 -27.07
N ALA A 156 5.00 -5.29 -27.87
CA ALA A 156 6.45 -5.33 -28.04
C ALA A 156 7.19 -4.98 -26.73
N PRO A 157 8.37 -5.56 -26.50
CA PRO A 157 9.24 -5.15 -25.40
C PRO A 157 9.63 -3.67 -25.50
N ILE A 158 9.70 -3.00 -24.36
CA ILE A 158 10.24 -1.64 -24.25
C ILE A 158 11.67 -1.73 -23.75
N VAL A 159 12.65 -1.32 -24.57
CA VAL A 159 14.06 -1.31 -24.19
C VAL A 159 14.44 0.10 -23.77
N LEU A 160 14.98 0.23 -22.56
CA LEU A 160 15.41 1.49 -21.97
C LEU A 160 16.93 1.47 -21.78
N SER A 161 17.62 2.47 -22.35
CA SER A 161 19.07 2.65 -22.24
C SER A 161 19.41 4.14 -22.20
N GLY A 162 20.63 4.48 -21.73
CA GLY A 162 21.03 5.87 -21.60
C GLY A 162 20.06 6.72 -20.78
N ASP A 163 19.73 7.92 -21.24
CA ASP A 163 18.85 8.88 -20.55
C ASP A 163 17.45 8.30 -20.23
N ALA A 164 16.94 7.41 -21.09
CA ALA A 164 15.66 6.73 -20.87
C ALA A 164 15.72 5.76 -19.67
N LEU A 165 16.90 5.19 -19.40
CA LEU A 165 17.11 4.34 -18.22
C LEU A 165 17.12 5.19 -16.94
N ASP A 166 17.67 6.37 -16.97
CA ASP A 166 17.71 7.29 -15.84
C ASP A 166 16.32 7.87 -15.52
N ALA A 167 15.46 7.97 -16.53
CA ALA A 167 14.08 8.40 -16.37
C ALA A 167 13.15 7.30 -15.81
N LEU A 168 13.56 6.02 -15.87
CA LEU A 168 12.78 4.92 -15.33
C LEU A 168 12.81 4.95 -13.81
N ARG A 169 11.64 4.79 -13.21
CA ARG A 169 11.48 4.67 -11.77
C ARG A 169 10.88 3.29 -11.43
N VAL A 170 11.62 2.47 -10.69
CA VAL A 170 11.07 1.22 -10.13
C VAL A 170 10.31 1.56 -8.86
N ILE A 171 8.99 1.45 -8.89
CA ILE A 171 8.09 1.78 -7.78
C ILE A 171 8.12 0.68 -6.73
N GLY A 172 8.09 -0.58 -7.17
CA GLY A 172 8.15 -1.73 -6.27
C GLY A 172 7.79 -3.02 -6.98
N ARG A 173 8.02 -4.12 -6.27
CA ARG A 173 7.76 -5.48 -6.76
C ARG A 173 6.31 -5.89 -6.49
N VAL A 174 5.65 -6.47 -7.49
CA VAL A 174 4.34 -7.11 -7.33
C VAL A 174 4.50 -8.44 -6.59
N LEU A 175 3.78 -8.60 -5.48
CA LEU A 175 3.87 -9.77 -4.59
C LEU A 175 2.63 -10.66 -4.62
N TRP A 176 1.51 -10.13 -5.07
CA TRP A 176 0.23 -10.84 -5.08
C TRP A 176 -0.75 -10.17 -6.05
N ILE A 177 -1.67 -10.96 -6.57
CA ILE A 177 -2.74 -10.56 -7.47
C ILE A 177 -4.07 -10.99 -6.85
N GLY A 178 -5.03 -10.07 -6.79
CA GLY A 178 -6.42 -10.33 -6.44
C GLY A 178 -7.32 -10.10 -7.63
N ARG A 179 -8.27 -11.00 -7.83
CA ARG A 179 -9.25 -10.91 -8.93
C ARG A 179 -10.65 -11.14 -8.40
N GLU A 180 -11.58 -10.29 -8.81
CA GLU A 180 -13.01 -10.52 -8.69
C GLU A 180 -13.51 -11.23 -9.96
N VAL A 181 -14.44 -12.18 -9.82
CA VAL A 181 -15.02 -13.00 -10.91
C VAL A 181 -16.53 -12.86 -10.94
#